data_aad1e0014ca8721c361f2218ff75da84
#
_entry.id   aad1e0014ca8721c361f2218ff75da84
#
_cell.length_a   1.000
_cell.length_b   1.000
_cell.length_c   1.000
_cell.angle_alpha   90.00
_cell.angle_beta   90.00
_cell.angle_gamma   90.00
#
_symmetry.space_group_name_H-M   'P 1'
#
loop_
_entity.id
_entity.type
_entity.pdbx_description
1 polymer ?
#
loop_
_entity_poly.entity_id
_entity_poly.type
_entity_poly.pdbx_seq_one_letter_code
_entity_poly.pdbx_strand_id
1 'polypeptide(L)'
;MSNSVGFVTTYFRNTGRIRYMEDQKHQKNEFIREQIKNKPVNRKKAAAKVGICAICGVVFALAAAVVFVLAEPAVRKILCPQEEENPDSVNTYIADTESVTESEQSDPDVTSQPQESLSIADYQNLQNQLYAIGSQANHSIVTVTSVVSNTDWFHNSYESEGQGSGVIIQENASEVLILTEQKVITDPSRITVTFIDNTTAGAVMKKYDGNTGIAVLSVARSDISDSTLDTISIAEFGNSNGVTKGSIVIALGSPLGTNYSILTGNVTSTDNEISTIDHNYSIFTTDIVASKSSSGILINVSGQIVGMVMQDYSNSSEENTLIAVSSTELKSMIDMLAEGKDIPYLGMTVTTVTEKIEKEYDIPEGVYIKEAMMDS
;
A
#
# COMPACT_ATOMS: atom_id res chain seq x y z
N MET A 1 -16.12 -38.10 62.30
CA MET A 1 -16.78 -37.20 63.23
C MET A 1 -17.63 -36.21 62.41
N SER A 2 -18.88 -36.45 62.55
CA SER A 2 -20.10 -35.78 62.09
C SER A 2 -20.16 -34.32 62.52
N ASN A 3 -20.65 -33.44 61.67
CA ASN A 3 -21.65 -32.46 62.09
C ASN A 3 -22.39 -31.92 60.88
N SER A 4 -23.59 -32.42 60.73
CA SER A 4 -24.70 -31.88 59.95
C SER A 4 -25.29 -30.66 60.65
N VAL A 5 -25.53 -29.55 59.93
CA VAL A 5 -26.38 -28.47 60.37
C VAL A 5 -27.58 -28.42 59.43
N GLY A 6 -28.74 -28.64 60.07
CA GLY A 6 -30.04 -28.73 59.42
C GLY A 6 -30.60 -27.40 58.93
N PHE A 7 -31.29 -27.45 57.81
CA PHE A 7 -32.15 -26.42 57.30
C PHE A 7 -33.51 -26.50 58.01
N VAL A 8 -33.90 -25.41 58.69
CA VAL A 8 -35.27 -25.22 59.18
C VAL A 8 -36.03 -24.37 58.14
N THR A 9 -36.96 -25.02 57.47
CA THR A 9 -37.93 -24.39 56.58
C THR A 9 -39.03 -23.80 57.35
N THR A 10 -39.19 -22.48 57.41
CA THR A 10 -40.38 -21.81 57.95
C THR A 10 -41.21 -21.28 56.79
N TYR A 11 -42.38 -21.91 56.61
CA TYR A 11 -43.41 -21.44 55.70
C TYR A 11 -44.17 -20.30 56.41
N PHE A 12 -44.12 -19.09 55.85
CA PHE A 12 -45.08 -18.04 56.13
C PHE A 12 -45.88 -17.71 54.87
N ARG A 13 -47.14 -18.08 54.96
CA ARG A 13 -48.19 -17.79 53.98
C ARG A 13 -48.68 -16.34 54.25
N ASN A 14 -48.32 -15.43 53.31
CA ASN A 14 -48.98 -14.13 53.32
C ASN A 14 -49.23 -13.67 51.88
N THR A 15 -50.43 -13.95 51.40
CA THR A 15 -50.94 -13.73 50.04
C THR A 15 -51.21 -12.27 49.68
N GLY A 16 -50.87 -11.31 50.57
CA GLY A 16 -51.14 -9.89 50.36
C GLY A 16 -49.96 -9.05 49.85
N ARG A 17 -48.72 -9.56 50.00
CA ARG A 17 -47.50 -8.79 49.60
C ARG A 17 -47.04 -8.99 48.19
N ILE A 18 -47.48 -10.02 47.55
CA ILE A 18 -47.03 -10.32 46.15
C ILE A 18 -47.76 -9.41 45.12
N ARG A 19 -49.02 -9.04 45.40
CA ARG A 19 -49.75 -8.11 44.52
C ARG A 19 -49.20 -6.66 44.55
N TYR A 20 -48.64 -6.22 45.67
CA TYR A 20 -48.07 -4.87 45.78
C TYR A 20 -46.72 -4.71 45.09
N MET A 21 -45.96 -5.78 44.89
CA MET A 21 -44.69 -5.73 44.16
C MET A 21 -44.84 -5.88 42.63
N GLU A 22 -45.90 -6.52 42.18
CA GLU A 22 -46.18 -6.66 40.74
C GLU A 22 -46.71 -5.35 40.15
N ASP A 23 -47.54 -4.60 40.84
CA ASP A 23 -48.01 -3.28 40.43
C ASP A 23 -46.89 -2.21 40.46
N GLN A 24 -45.90 -2.32 41.34
CA GLN A 24 -44.74 -1.41 41.33
C GLN A 24 -43.75 -1.69 40.18
N LYS A 25 -43.70 -2.91 39.68
CA LYS A 25 -42.84 -3.27 38.55
C LYS A 25 -43.42 -2.83 37.19
N HIS A 26 -44.75 -2.80 37.09
CA HIS A 26 -45.41 -2.29 35.89
C HIS A 26 -45.38 -0.76 35.78
N GLN A 27 -45.39 -0.04 36.90
CA GLN A 27 -45.34 1.42 36.91
C GLN A 27 -43.93 1.98 36.58
N LYS A 28 -42.86 1.20 36.76
CA LYS A 28 -41.49 1.63 36.46
C LYS A 28 -41.10 1.53 34.99
N ASN A 29 -41.86 0.78 34.18
CA ASN A 29 -41.59 0.63 32.76
C ASN A 29 -42.37 1.58 31.85
N GLU A 30 -43.33 2.34 32.39
CA GLU A 30 -44.10 3.31 31.61
C GLU A 30 -43.44 4.71 31.54
N PHE A 31 -42.41 4.97 32.37
CA PHE A 31 -41.78 6.29 32.44
C PHE A 31 -40.66 6.53 31.39
N ILE A 32 -40.35 5.55 30.50
CA ILE A 32 -39.31 5.69 29.49
C ILE A 32 -39.92 5.53 28.08
N ARG A 33 -41.08 6.15 27.86
CA ARG A 33 -41.57 6.44 26.50
C ARG A 33 -41.76 7.95 26.34
N GLU A 34 -40.68 8.71 26.49
CA GLU A 34 -40.64 10.02 25.84
C GLU A 34 -40.56 9.80 24.35
N GLN A 35 -41.71 9.86 23.69
CA GLN A 35 -41.73 10.04 22.24
C GLN A 35 -41.15 11.43 21.97
N ILE A 36 -39.93 11.47 21.40
CA ILE A 36 -39.37 12.67 20.83
C ILE A 36 -40.32 13.07 19.69
N LYS A 37 -41.25 13.99 19.97
CA LYS A 37 -42.07 14.62 18.93
C LYS A 37 -41.13 15.44 18.10
N ASN A 38 -40.77 14.93 16.92
CA ASN A 38 -40.13 15.72 15.90
C ASN A 38 -40.96 16.96 15.61
N LYS A 39 -40.39 18.14 15.85
CA LYS A 39 -41.05 19.42 15.55
C LYS A 39 -41.45 19.40 14.07
N PRO A 40 -42.72 19.70 13.74
CA PRO A 40 -43.13 19.74 12.35
C PRO A 40 -42.31 20.78 11.57
N VAL A 41 -41.56 20.32 10.58
CA VAL A 41 -40.77 21.18 9.73
C VAL A 41 -41.74 22.02 8.90
N ASN A 42 -41.72 23.32 9.09
CA ASN A 42 -42.55 24.26 8.35
C ASN A 42 -42.04 24.32 6.90
N ARG A 43 -42.63 23.50 6.00
CA ARG A 43 -42.21 23.32 4.61
C ARG A 43 -42.13 24.63 3.84
N LYS A 44 -42.99 25.62 4.17
CA LYS A 44 -42.95 26.97 3.54
C LYS A 44 -41.70 27.76 3.92
N LYS A 45 -41.26 27.68 5.19
CA LYS A 45 -40.01 28.34 5.64
C LYS A 45 -38.76 27.62 5.11
N ALA A 46 -38.80 26.30 4.99
CA ALA A 46 -37.69 25.52 4.39
C ALA A 46 -37.56 25.83 2.89
N ALA A 47 -38.65 25.85 2.15
CA ALA A 47 -38.65 26.21 0.72
C ALA A 47 -38.18 27.64 0.47
N ALA A 48 -38.55 28.62 1.32
CA ALA A 48 -38.07 29.99 1.22
C ALA A 48 -36.54 30.09 1.46
N LYS A 49 -35.98 29.34 2.42
CA LYS A 49 -34.53 29.30 2.65
C LYS A 49 -33.77 28.70 1.48
N VAL A 50 -34.29 27.59 0.91
CA VAL A 50 -33.69 26.96 -0.28
C VAL A 50 -33.75 27.91 -1.49
N GLY A 51 -34.87 28.66 -1.66
CA GLY A 51 -34.99 29.64 -2.73
C GLY A 51 -33.99 30.78 -2.59
N ILE A 52 -33.76 31.30 -1.38
CA ILE A 52 -32.76 32.35 -1.13
C ILE A 52 -31.35 31.84 -1.43
N CYS A 53 -31.00 30.61 -0.99
CA CYS A 53 -29.71 30.03 -1.29
C CYS A 53 -29.48 29.83 -2.81
N ALA A 54 -30.51 29.44 -3.55
CA ALA A 54 -30.43 29.30 -5.00
C ALA A 54 -30.18 30.63 -5.71
N ILE A 55 -30.88 31.71 -5.29
CA ILE A 55 -30.68 33.05 -5.84
C ILE A 55 -29.27 33.56 -5.51
N CYS A 56 -28.80 33.39 -4.28
CA CYS A 56 -27.41 33.73 -3.91
C CYS A 56 -26.38 32.97 -4.75
N GLY A 57 -26.60 31.69 -5.03
CA GLY A 57 -25.73 30.89 -5.89
C GLY A 57 -25.65 31.42 -7.32
N VAL A 58 -26.79 31.84 -7.91
CA VAL A 58 -26.83 32.42 -9.26
C VAL A 58 -26.12 33.77 -9.29
N VAL A 59 -26.34 34.61 -8.30
CA VAL A 59 -25.66 35.94 -8.22
C VAL A 59 -24.14 35.75 -8.06
N PHE A 60 -23.72 34.81 -7.25
CA PHE A 60 -22.29 34.50 -7.08
C PHE A 60 -21.66 33.97 -8.37
N ALA A 61 -22.35 33.09 -9.10
CA ALA A 61 -21.87 32.56 -10.37
C ALA A 61 -21.73 33.66 -11.44
N LEU A 62 -22.69 34.58 -11.51
CA LEU A 62 -22.61 35.74 -12.43
C LEU A 62 -21.48 36.69 -12.06
N ALA A 63 -21.29 36.97 -10.77
CA ALA A 63 -20.16 37.78 -10.31
C ALA A 63 -18.81 37.13 -10.62
N ALA A 64 -18.68 35.84 -10.40
CA ALA A 64 -17.47 35.08 -10.73
C ALA A 64 -17.18 35.10 -12.24
N ALA A 65 -18.20 34.95 -13.08
CA ALA A 65 -18.05 34.99 -14.54
C ALA A 65 -17.56 36.36 -15.01
N VAL A 66 -18.11 37.45 -14.46
CA VAL A 66 -17.68 38.84 -14.78
C VAL A 66 -16.21 39.06 -14.35
N VAL A 67 -15.84 38.63 -13.15
CA VAL A 67 -14.46 38.73 -12.66
C VAL A 67 -13.51 37.94 -13.56
N PHE A 68 -13.91 36.75 -14.00
CA PHE A 68 -13.09 35.90 -14.87
C PHE A 68 -12.85 36.57 -16.24
N VAL A 69 -13.90 37.11 -16.86
CA VAL A 69 -13.79 37.81 -18.16
C VAL A 69 -12.93 39.09 -18.05
N LEU A 70 -13.02 39.79 -16.94
CA LEU A 70 -12.20 40.99 -16.72
C LEU A 70 -10.75 40.68 -16.36
N ALA A 71 -10.50 39.51 -15.72
CA ALA A 71 -9.18 39.08 -15.33
C ALA A 71 -8.42 38.35 -16.47
N GLU A 72 -9.13 37.79 -17.47
CA GLU A 72 -8.53 37.03 -18.57
C GLU A 72 -7.39 37.83 -19.29
N PRO A 73 -7.54 39.11 -19.68
CA PRO A 73 -6.45 39.82 -20.36
C PRO A 73 -5.25 40.10 -19.45
N ALA A 74 -5.47 40.24 -18.13
CA ALA A 74 -4.39 40.44 -17.18
C ALA A 74 -3.63 39.16 -16.89
N VAL A 75 -4.35 38.03 -16.78
CA VAL A 75 -3.78 36.71 -16.55
C VAL A 75 -3.00 36.21 -17.77
N ARG A 76 -3.49 36.48 -18.99
CA ARG A 76 -2.75 36.18 -20.23
C ARG A 76 -1.42 36.91 -20.32
N LYS A 77 -1.36 38.20 -19.88
CA LYS A 77 -0.12 38.98 -19.85
C LYS A 77 0.91 38.48 -18.86
N ILE A 78 0.47 37.84 -17.77
CA ILE A 78 1.36 37.33 -16.69
C ILE A 78 1.82 35.89 -16.99
N LEU A 79 0.94 35.06 -17.56
CA LEU A 79 1.22 33.63 -17.80
C LEU A 79 1.78 33.32 -19.19
N CYS A 80 1.58 34.20 -20.17
CA CYS A 80 2.16 34.13 -21.51
C CYS A 80 2.75 35.49 -21.87
N PRO A 81 3.99 35.81 -21.46
CA PRO A 81 4.71 36.94 -22.02
C PRO A 81 4.83 36.69 -23.54
N GLN A 82 4.29 37.58 -24.36
CA GLN A 82 4.64 37.57 -25.77
C GLN A 82 6.12 37.94 -25.85
N GLU A 83 6.95 36.97 -26.20
CA GLU A 83 8.28 37.26 -26.72
C GLU A 83 8.11 38.03 -28.00
N GLU A 84 8.58 39.27 -28.00
CA GLU A 84 8.84 40.02 -29.24
C GLU A 84 9.81 39.18 -30.06
N GLU A 85 9.44 38.84 -31.28
CA GLU A 85 10.28 38.20 -32.26
C GLU A 85 11.56 39.00 -32.43
N ASN A 86 12.64 38.51 -31.80
CA ASN A 86 14.00 38.92 -32.15
C ASN A 86 14.52 37.84 -33.11
N PRO A 87 14.86 38.21 -34.37
CA PRO A 87 15.25 37.23 -35.40
C PRO A 87 16.75 36.86 -35.28
N ASP A 88 17.17 36.31 -34.13
CA ASP A 88 18.49 35.70 -34.03
C ASP A 88 18.47 34.53 -33.07
N SER A 89 18.45 33.36 -33.71
CA SER A 89 19.04 32.08 -33.30
C SER A 89 18.74 31.46 -31.95
N VAL A 90 17.87 30.46 -31.97
CA VAL A 90 18.19 29.18 -31.31
C VAL A 90 17.73 28.04 -32.23
N ASN A 91 18.70 27.37 -32.87
CA ASN A 91 18.50 26.13 -33.62
C ASN A 91 18.05 25.03 -32.66
N THR A 92 16.74 24.78 -32.61
CA THR A 92 16.24 23.49 -32.19
C THR A 92 16.36 22.57 -33.39
N TYR A 93 17.18 21.54 -33.25
CA TYR A 93 17.34 20.53 -34.31
C TYR A 93 16.04 19.75 -34.49
N ILE A 94 15.25 20.19 -35.48
CA ILE A 94 14.26 19.33 -36.12
C ILE A 94 15.00 18.78 -37.34
N ALA A 95 15.17 17.49 -37.37
CA ALA A 95 15.74 16.82 -38.54
C ALA A 95 14.76 16.93 -39.71
N ASP A 96 14.90 17.97 -40.53
CA ASP A 96 14.24 18.02 -41.83
C ASP A 96 14.92 17.02 -42.76
N THR A 97 14.14 16.15 -43.30
CA THR A 97 14.51 15.24 -44.39
C THR A 97 14.71 16.09 -45.64
N GLU A 98 15.91 16.58 -45.88
CA GLU A 98 16.28 17.11 -47.21
C GLU A 98 16.72 15.96 -48.10
N SER A 99 16.07 15.89 -49.25
CA SER A 99 16.43 15.08 -50.39
C SER A 99 17.80 15.50 -50.92
N VAL A 100 18.82 14.69 -50.74
CA VAL A 100 20.14 14.90 -51.35
C VAL A 100 20.16 14.30 -52.74
N THR A 101 20.35 15.19 -53.71
CA THR A 101 20.66 14.87 -55.08
C THR A 101 22.08 14.27 -55.16
N GLU A 102 22.20 13.18 -55.93
CA GLU A 102 23.43 12.44 -56.22
C GLU A 102 24.60 13.34 -56.63
N SER A 103 25.75 13.10 -56.00
CA SER A 103 27.03 13.18 -56.70
C SER A 103 27.91 12.03 -56.23
N GLU A 104 28.25 11.17 -57.20
CA GLU A 104 29.12 10.01 -57.04
C GLU A 104 30.50 10.41 -56.53
N GLN A 105 30.96 9.77 -55.44
CA GLN A 105 32.38 9.46 -55.28
C GLN A 105 32.54 8.20 -54.41
N SER A 106 33.08 7.18 -55.07
CA SER A 106 33.39 5.87 -54.54
C SER A 106 34.50 5.90 -53.50
N ASP A 107 34.27 5.25 -52.32
CA ASP A 107 35.22 4.30 -51.68
C ASP A 107 34.64 3.70 -50.36
N PRO A 108 35.23 2.65 -49.73
CA PRO A 108 34.63 1.33 -49.79
C PRO A 108 34.03 0.88 -48.44
N ASP A 109 33.03 0.03 -48.56
CA ASP A 109 32.68 -1.08 -47.65
C ASP A 109 32.65 -0.81 -46.14
N VAL A 110 31.65 -0.02 -45.74
CA VAL A 110 31.07 -0.16 -44.40
C VAL A 110 29.70 -0.81 -44.58
N THR A 111 29.63 -2.10 -44.33
CA THR A 111 28.37 -2.84 -44.22
C THR A 111 27.49 -2.16 -43.18
N SER A 112 26.70 -1.18 -43.61
CA SER A 112 25.60 -0.64 -42.82
C SER A 112 24.57 -1.75 -42.72
N GLN A 113 24.57 -2.45 -41.57
CA GLN A 113 23.41 -3.26 -41.20
C GLN A 113 22.16 -2.37 -41.25
N PRO A 114 21.06 -2.84 -41.86
CA PRO A 114 19.82 -2.09 -41.84
C PRO A 114 19.46 -1.82 -40.38
N GLN A 115 19.45 -0.57 -39.99
CA GLN A 115 18.93 -0.16 -38.69
C GLN A 115 17.42 -0.40 -38.77
N GLU A 116 16.96 -1.55 -38.27
CA GLU A 116 15.53 -1.85 -38.19
C GLU A 116 14.89 -0.73 -37.38
N SER A 117 14.08 0.08 -38.03
CA SER A 117 13.32 1.14 -37.35
C SER A 117 12.28 0.49 -36.46
N LEU A 118 12.40 0.72 -35.15
CA LEU A 118 11.41 0.24 -34.17
C LEU A 118 10.00 0.71 -34.57
N SER A 119 9.08 -0.23 -34.64
CA SER A 119 7.70 0.01 -35.00
C SER A 119 6.81 0.06 -33.75
N ILE A 120 5.60 0.57 -33.87
CA ILE A 120 4.58 0.51 -32.79
C ILE A 120 4.29 -0.96 -32.41
N ALA A 121 4.37 -1.88 -33.36
CA ALA A 121 4.19 -3.31 -33.12
C ALA A 121 5.26 -3.88 -32.19
N ASP A 122 6.52 -3.44 -32.32
CA ASP A 122 7.61 -3.89 -31.44
C ASP A 122 7.41 -3.40 -30.00
N TYR A 123 6.96 -2.16 -29.84
CA TYR A 123 6.57 -1.65 -28.52
C TYR A 123 5.42 -2.46 -27.92
N GLN A 124 4.39 -2.77 -28.70
CA GLN A 124 3.25 -3.55 -28.23
C GLN A 124 3.65 -4.98 -27.86
N ASN A 125 4.57 -5.58 -28.63
CA ASN A 125 5.14 -6.89 -28.31
C ASN A 125 5.91 -6.85 -26.97
N LEU A 126 6.69 -5.81 -26.73
CA LEU A 126 7.39 -5.62 -25.46
C LEU A 126 6.40 -5.54 -24.29
N GLN A 127 5.36 -4.71 -24.42
CA GLN A 127 4.32 -4.60 -23.38
C GLN A 127 3.62 -5.94 -23.11
N ASN A 128 3.30 -6.70 -24.15
CA ASN A 128 2.71 -8.02 -24.00
C ASN A 128 3.65 -9.01 -23.28
N GLN A 129 4.96 -8.93 -23.53
CA GLN A 129 5.95 -9.75 -22.84
C GLN A 129 6.04 -9.37 -21.36
N LEU A 130 6.09 -8.08 -21.02
CA LEU A 130 6.10 -7.62 -19.63
C LEU A 130 4.84 -8.07 -18.90
N TYR A 131 3.67 -7.95 -19.54
CA TYR A 131 2.42 -8.43 -18.99
C TYR A 131 2.43 -9.96 -18.77
N ALA A 132 2.98 -10.74 -19.72
CA ALA A 132 3.08 -12.18 -19.59
C ALA A 132 3.98 -12.59 -18.40
N ILE A 133 5.10 -11.89 -18.19
CA ILE A 133 5.98 -12.09 -17.02
C ILE A 133 5.19 -11.80 -15.73
N GLY A 134 4.50 -10.66 -15.65
CA GLY A 134 3.68 -10.30 -14.51
C GLY A 134 2.55 -11.29 -14.25
N SER A 135 1.88 -11.76 -15.31
CA SER A 135 0.82 -12.77 -15.21
C SER A 135 1.33 -14.10 -14.69
N GLN A 136 2.49 -14.54 -15.15
CA GLN A 136 3.14 -15.75 -14.63
C GLN A 136 3.50 -15.59 -13.15
N ALA A 137 4.11 -14.48 -12.77
CA ALA A 137 4.50 -14.21 -11.39
C ALA A 137 3.29 -14.01 -10.45
N ASN A 138 2.13 -13.60 -10.95
CA ASN A 138 0.90 -13.47 -10.16
C ASN A 138 0.42 -14.82 -9.57
N HIS A 139 0.88 -15.95 -10.07
CA HIS A 139 0.62 -17.24 -9.44
C HIS A 139 1.26 -17.40 -8.05
N SER A 140 2.22 -16.55 -7.71
CA SER A 140 2.80 -16.46 -6.36
C SER A 140 2.12 -15.42 -5.47
N ILE A 141 1.21 -14.60 -6.00
CA ILE A 141 0.49 -13.58 -5.24
C ILE A 141 -0.76 -14.18 -4.61
N VAL A 142 -1.05 -13.76 -3.40
CA VAL A 142 -2.27 -14.11 -2.67
C VAL A 142 -2.90 -12.86 -2.08
N THR A 143 -4.20 -12.92 -1.79
CA THR A 143 -4.88 -11.91 -1.00
C THR A 143 -4.89 -12.34 0.45
N VAL A 144 -4.33 -11.50 1.32
CA VAL A 144 -4.39 -11.68 2.78
C VAL A 144 -5.54 -10.84 3.31
N THR A 145 -6.47 -11.46 4.00
CA THR A 145 -7.59 -10.80 4.67
C THR A 145 -7.51 -11.07 6.16
N SER A 146 -7.51 -10.02 6.96
CA SER A 146 -7.58 -10.10 8.41
C SER A 146 -8.92 -9.59 8.91
N VAL A 147 -9.52 -10.30 9.84
CA VAL A 147 -10.77 -9.91 10.48
C VAL A 147 -10.48 -9.60 11.93
N VAL A 148 -10.84 -8.39 12.36
CA VAL A 148 -10.76 -7.95 13.75
C VAL A 148 -12.17 -7.84 14.29
N SER A 149 -12.48 -8.63 15.34
CA SER A 149 -13.76 -8.55 16.02
C SER A 149 -13.67 -7.55 17.18
N ASN A 150 -14.40 -6.47 17.06
CA ASN A 150 -14.45 -5.40 18.05
C ASN A 150 -15.83 -5.34 18.72
N THR A 151 -15.88 -4.75 19.91
CA THR A 151 -17.14 -4.47 20.62
C THR A 151 -17.25 -2.97 20.83
N ASP A 152 -18.35 -2.38 20.40
CA ASP A 152 -18.61 -0.96 20.63
C ASP A 152 -18.93 -0.66 22.10
N TRP A 153 -19.04 0.63 22.45
CA TRP A 153 -19.42 1.09 23.79
C TRP A 153 -20.76 0.53 24.27
N PHE A 154 -21.63 0.11 23.35
CA PHE A 154 -22.95 -0.47 23.64
C PHE A 154 -22.93 -1.99 23.70
N HIS A 155 -21.76 -2.64 23.68
CA HIS A 155 -21.56 -4.09 23.66
C HIS A 155 -22.11 -4.78 22.39
N ASN A 156 -22.23 -4.05 21.28
CA ASN A 156 -22.49 -4.67 20.00
C ASN A 156 -21.17 -5.11 19.36
N SER A 157 -21.08 -6.35 18.96
CA SER A 157 -19.92 -6.84 18.21
C SER A 157 -20.02 -6.36 16.76
N TYR A 158 -18.89 -5.85 16.23
CA TYR A 158 -18.72 -5.55 14.82
C TYR A 158 -17.39 -6.09 14.34
N GLU A 159 -17.32 -6.47 13.06
CA GLU A 159 -16.10 -6.93 12.42
C GLU A 159 -15.60 -5.84 11.48
N SER A 160 -14.29 -5.63 11.49
CA SER A 160 -13.58 -4.83 10.50
C SER A 160 -12.60 -5.71 9.75
N GLU A 161 -12.48 -5.49 8.46
CA GLU A 161 -11.59 -6.27 7.60
C GLU A 161 -10.43 -5.40 7.12
N GLY A 162 -9.20 -5.92 7.27
CA GLY A 162 -8.01 -5.44 6.61
C GLY A 162 -7.70 -6.35 5.43
N GLN A 163 -7.30 -5.78 4.30
CA GLN A 163 -6.92 -6.54 3.12
C GLN A 163 -5.62 -6.02 2.53
N GLY A 164 -4.76 -6.93 2.08
CA GLY A 164 -3.53 -6.60 1.38
C GLY A 164 -3.00 -7.79 0.59
N SER A 165 -1.87 -7.58 -0.07
CA SER A 165 -1.21 -8.63 -0.83
C SER A 165 -0.24 -9.41 0.04
N GLY A 166 -0.17 -10.72 -0.22
CA GLY A 166 0.89 -11.58 0.25
C GLY A 166 1.59 -12.24 -0.93
N VAL A 167 2.77 -12.78 -0.67
CA VAL A 167 3.61 -13.47 -1.67
C VAL A 167 4.03 -14.82 -1.13
N ILE A 168 3.81 -15.88 -1.90
CA ILE A 168 4.24 -17.24 -1.56
C ILE A 168 5.76 -17.29 -1.75
N ILE A 169 6.49 -17.47 -0.66
CA ILE A 169 7.96 -17.48 -0.65
C ILE A 169 8.56 -18.86 -0.46
N GLN A 170 7.77 -19.80 0.06
CA GLN A 170 8.23 -21.16 0.31
C GLN A 170 7.04 -22.12 0.43
N GLU A 171 7.24 -23.34 -0.02
CA GLU A 171 6.37 -24.49 0.22
C GLU A 171 7.20 -25.65 0.74
N ASN A 172 6.70 -26.36 1.73
CA ASN A 172 7.27 -27.59 2.24
C ASN A 172 6.17 -28.62 2.50
N ALA A 173 6.52 -29.80 3.06
CA ALA A 173 5.57 -30.88 3.28
C ALA A 173 4.43 -30.53 4.26
N SER A 174 4.59 -29.54 5.12
CA SER A 174 3.65 -29.20 6.19
C SER A 174 2.93 -27.88 6.00
N GLU A 175 3.55 -26.92 5.32
CA GLU A 175 3.04 -25.54 5.24
C GLU A 175 3.48 -24.81 3.97
N VAL A 176 2.69 -23.82 3.59
CA VAL A 176 3.02 -22.78 2.60
C VAL A 176 3.25 -21.47 3.36
N LEU A 177 4.40 -20.84 3.12
CA LEU A 177 4.79 -19.58 3.77
C LEU A 177 4.53 -18.40 2.87
N ILE A 178 3.92 -17.38 3.46
CA ILE A 178 3.47 -16.18 2.76
C ILE A 178 4.09 -14.95 3.43
N LEU A 179 4.81 -14.16 2.65
CA LEU A 179 5.36 -12.86 3.03
C LEU A 179 4.30 -11.78 2.84
N THR A 180 4.11 -10.92 3.83
CA THR A 180 3.16 -9.80 3.77
C THR A 180 3.60 -8.66 4.70
N GLU A 181 2.85 -7.57 4.71
CA GLU A 181 3.06 -6.47 5.66
C GLU A 181 2.22 -6.67 6.92
N GLN A 182 2.81 -6.39 8.09
CA GLN A 182 2.14 -6.50 9.39
C GLN A 182 0.90 -5.60 9.49
N LYS A 183 0.90 -4.42 8.84
CA LYS A 183 -0.24 -3.50 8.85
C LYS A 183 -1.54 -4.13 8.34
N VAL A 184 -1.44 -5.15 7.47
CA VAL A 184 -2.59 -5.90 6.95
C VAL A 184 -3.22 -6.79 8.02
N ILE A 185 -2.45 -7.20 9.03
CA ILE A 185 -2.80 -8.25 10.00
C ILE A 185 -2.64 -7.80 11.47
N THR A 186 -2.96 -6.53 11.76
CA THR A 186 -2.89 -5.99 13.13
C THR A 186 -3.99 -6.59 14.01
N ASP A 187 -3.60 -7.27 15.10
CA ASP A 187 -4.47 -7.90 16.11
C ASP A 187 -5.66 -8.69 15.54
N PRO A 188 -5.46 -9.62 14.60
CA PRO A 188 -6.55 -10.29 13.92
C PRO A 188 -7.19 -11.36 14.81
N SER A 189 -8.52 -11.43 14.81
CA SER A 189 -9.27 -12.58 15.32
C SER A 189 -9.12 -13.79 14.38
N ARG A 190 -8.95 -13.53 13.08
CA ARG A 190 -8.77 -14.53 12.05
C ARG A 190 -8.01 -13.96 10.87
N ILE A 191 -7.12 -14.75 10.30
CA ILE A 191 -6.42 -14.47 9.04
C ILE A 191 -6.87 -15.49 8.00
N THR A 192 -7.23 -15.03 6.81
CA THR A 192 -7.60 -15.86 5.67
C THR A 192 -6.73 -15.48 4.47
N VAL A 193 -6.26 -16.46 3.75
CA VAL A 193 -5.53 -16.31 2.49
C VAL A 193 -6.43 -16.78 1.36
N THR A 194 -6.57 -15.95 0.33
CA THR A 194 -7.26 -16.29 -0.93
C THR A 194 -6.22 -16.41 -2.02
N PHE A 195 -6.18 -17.57 -2.66
CA PHE A 195 -5.27 -17.88 -3.77
C PHE A 195 -5.81 -17.38 -5.10
N ILE A 196 -4.99 -17.44 -6.14
CA ILE A 196 -5.34 -16.92 -7.49
C ILE A 196 -6.53 -17.64 -8.12
N ASP A 197 -6.80 -18.89 -7.74
CA ASP A 197 -7.97 -19.67 -8.17
C ASP A 197 -9.24 -19.38 -7.35
N ASN A 198 -9.20 -18.37 -6.47
CA ASN A 198 -10.24 -17.97 -5.51
C ASN A 198 -10.52 -18.99 -4.40
N THR A 199 -9.70 -20.00 -4.23
CA THR A 199 -9.78 -20.87 -3.05
C THR A 199 -9.26 -20.14 -1.83
N THR A 200 -9.76 -20.48 -0.64
CA THR A 200 -9.41 -19.82 0.61
C THR A 200 -8.92 -20.82 1.64
N ALA A 201 -7.90 -20.44 2.41
CA ALA A 201 -7.41 -21.23 3.54
C ALA A 201 -7.19 -20.33 4.76
N GLY A 202 -7.29 -20.91 5.96
CA GLY A 202 -6.91 -20.25 7.20
C GLY A 202 -5.39 -20.08 7.30
N ALA A 203 -4.92 -18.94 7.79
CA ALA A 203 -3.51 -18.70 8.03
C ALA A 203 -3.25 -18.32 9.48
N VAL A 204 -2.03 -18.58 9.93
CA VAL A 204 -1.54 -18.14 11.24
C VAL A 204 -0.29 -17.30 11.06
N MET A 205 -0.12 -16.29 11.95
CA MET A 205 1.12 -15.53 12.02
C MET A 205 2.25 -16.45 12.48
N LYS A 206 3.26 -16.66 11.64
CA LYS A 206 4.45 -17.42 12.02
C LYS A 206 5.43 -16.55 12.80
N LYS A 207 5.80 -15.42 12.22
CA LYS A 207 6.70 -14.43 12.83
C LYS A 207 6.56 -13.07 12.12
N TYR A 208 6.92 -12.00 12.82
CA TYR A 208 7.00 -10.66 12.22
C TYR A 208 8.17 -9.89 12.81
N ASP A 209 8.61 -8.87 12.09
CA ASP A 209 9.55 -7.87 12.54
C ASP A 209 8.85 -6.53 12.77
N GLY A 210 8.84 -6.07 14.01
CA GLY A 210 8.17 -4.81 14.39
C GLY A 210 8.87 -3.55 13.88
N ASN A 211 10.15 -3.63 13.48
CA ASN A 211 10.90 -2.48 12.98
C ASN A 211 10.61 -2.20 11.51
N THR A 212 10.55 -3.22 10.69
CA THR A 212 10.25 -3.08 9.25
C THR A 212 8.78 -3.21 8.95
N GLY A 213 8.00 -3.86 9.82
CA GLY A 213 6.61 -4.18 9.56
C GLY A 213 6.44 -5.34 8.57
N ILE A 214 7.45 -6.19 8.42
CA ILE A 214 7.38 -7.40 7.58
C ILE A 214 6.90 -8.57 8.41
N ALA A 215 6.00 -9.38 7.86
CA ALA A 215 5.44 -10.55 8.52
C ALA A 215 5.45 -11.78 7.61
N VAL A 216 5.59 -12.95 8.20
CA VAL A 216 5.45 -14.25 7.54
C VAL A 216 4.26 -14.97 8.14
N LEU A 217 3.35 -15.39 7.28
CA LEU A 217 2.21 -16.24 7.61
C LEU A 217 2.51 -17.68 7.21
N SER A 218 1.88 -18.60 7.92
CA SER A 218 1.87 -20.03 7.59
C SER A 218 0.45 -20.47 7.30
N VAL A 219 0.25 -21.16 6.18
CA VAL A 219 -0.97 -21.89 5.82
C VAL A 219 -0.65 -23.37 5.85
N ALA A 220 -1.42 -24.16 6.59
CA ALA A 220 -1.22 -25.60 6.63
C ALA A 220 -1.44 -26.20 5.23
N ARG A 221 -0.47 -27.00 4.74
CA ARG A 221 -0.58 -27.62 3.41
C ARG A 221 -1.82 -28.51 3.27
N SER A 222 -2.27 -29.13 4.38
CA SER A 222 -3.50 -29.93 4.43
C SER A 222 -4.78 -29.15 4.14
N ASP A 223 -4.76 -27.82 4.32
CA ASP A 223 -5.90 -26.95 4.13
C ASP A 223 -5.98 -26.38 2.70
N ILE A 224 -5.00 -26.74 1.86
CA ILE A 224 -4.90 -26.33 0.46
C ILE A 224 -5.19 -27.55 -0.42
N SER A 225 -6.08 -27.40 -1.40
CA SER A 225 -6.40 -28.50 -2.33
C SER A 225 -5.23 -28.76 -3.29
N ASP A 226 -5.09 -30.00 -3.76
CA ASP A 226 -4.06 -30.34 -4.75
C ASP A 226 -4.18 -29.49 -6.02
N SER A 227 -5.40 -29.21 -6.47
CA SER A 227 -5.63 -28.33 -7.64
C SER A 227 -5.13 -26.90 -7.43
N THR A 228 -5.23 -26.37 -6.21
CA THR A 228 -4.67 -25.06 -5.85
C THR A 228 -3.15 -25.11 -5.82
N LEU A 229 -2.57 -26.18 -5.23
CA LEU A 229 -1.12 -26.38 -5.19
C LEU A 229 -0.52 -26.49 -6.60
N ASP A 230 -1.22 -27.11 -7.54
CA ASP A 230 -0.80 -27.20 -8.94
C ASP A 230 -0.88 -25.84 -9.67
N THR A 231 -1.66 -24.90 -9.14
CA THR A 231 -1.90 -23.58 -9.73
C THR A 231 -0.96 -22.50 -9.20
N ILE A 232 -0.59 -22.56 -7.92
CA ILE A 232 0.28 -21.56 -7.31
C ILE A 232 1.74 -21.77 -7.69
N SER A 233 2.55 -20.74 -7.53
CA SER A 233 4.00 -20.81 -7.68
C SER A 233 4.73 -20.17 -6.51
N ILE A 234 5.97 -20.55 -6.30
CA ILE A 234 6.84 -19.93 -5.31
C ILE A 234 7.58 -18.78 -6.00
N ALA A 235 7.55 -17.60 -5.39
CA ALA A 235 8.26 -16.44 -5.91
C ALA A 235 9.78 -16.59 -5.68
N GLU A 236 10.56 -16.24 -6.70
CA GLU A 236 12.02 -16.27 -6.63
C GLU A 236 12.56 -14.88 -6.27
N PHE A 237 13.53 -14.81 -5.36
CA PHE A 237 14.26 -13.59 -5.04
C PHE A 237 15.39 -13.37 -6.04
N GLY A 238 15.42 -12.17 -6.64
CA GLY A 238 16.49 -11.71 -7.50
C GLY A 238 17.53 -10.87 -6.74
N ASN A 239 18.58 -10.49 -7.45
CA ASN A 239 19.59 -9.59 -6.91
C ASN A 239 19.20 -8.13 -7.14
N SER A 240 18.72 -7.46 -6.09
CA SER A 240 18.31 -6.06 -6.15
C SER A 240 19.48 -5.07 -6.26
N ASN A 241 20.72 -5.49 -5.96
CA ASN A 241 21.91 -4.64 -6.14
C ASN A 241 22.21 -4.33 -7.63
N GLY A 242 21.64 -5.11 -8.56
CA GLY A 242 21.73 -4.87 -9.99
C GLY A 242 20.68 -3.88 -10.52
N VAL A 243 19.75 -3.43 -9.69
CA VAL A 243 18.71 -2.46 -10.07
C VAL A 243 19.33 -1.06 -10.11
N THR A 244 19.14 -0.37 -11.23
CA THR A 244 19.64 0.98 -11.46
C THR A 244 18.52 1.92 -11.90
N LYS A 245 18.77 3.23 -11.89
CA LYS A 245 17.84 4.21 -12.47
C LYS A 245 17.59 3.88 -13.95
N GLY A 246 16.30 3.85 -14.33
CA GLY A 246 15.85 3.43 -15.67
C GLY A 246 15.61 1.92 -15.80
N SER A 247 15.93 1.09 -14.81
CA SER A 247 15.56 -0.33 -14.83
C SER A 247 14.06 -0.51 -14.94
N ILE A 248 13.61 -1.36 -15.89
CA ILE A 248 12.20 -1.74 -16.00
C ILE A 248 11.85 -2.66 -14.84
N VAL A 249 10.75 -2.36 -14.17
CA VAL A 249 10.18 -3.14 -13.09
C VAL A 249 8.69 -3.35 -13.28
N ILE A 250 8.18 -4.45 -12.72
CA ILE A 250 6.77 -4.80 -12.75
C ILE A 250 6.30 -4.87 -11.30
N ALA A 251 5.29 -4.08 -10.95
CA ALA A 251 4.64 -4.12 -9.64
C ALA A 251 3.50 -5.13 -9.67
N LEU A 252 3.49 -6.03 -8.71
CA LEU A 252 2.49 -7.07 -8.52
C LEU A 252 1.88 -6.96 -7.12
N GLY A 253 0.64 -7.39 -7.00
CA GLY A 253 -0.12 -7.34 -5.76
C GLY A 253 -1.23 -6.30 -5.82
N SER A 254 -1.28 -5.39 -4.86
CA SER A 254 -2.32 -4.37 -4.72
C SER A 254 -1.75 -2.94 -4.71
N PRO A 255 -1.06 -2.51 -5.78
CA PRO A 255 -0.45 -1.18 -5.84
C PRO A 255 -1.47 -0.02 -5.81
N LEU A 256 -2.71 -0.27 -6.21
CA LEU A 256 -3.82 0.70 -6.19
C LEU A 256 -5.04 0.20 -5.39
N GLY A 257 -4.85 -0.75 -4.47
CA GLY A 257 -5.92 -1.30 -3.64
C GLY A 257 -6.68 -2.48 -4.26
N THR A 258 -6.37 -2.86 -5.51
CA THR A 258 -6.93 -4.06 -6.16
C THR A 258 -5.83 -5.09 -6.31
N ASN A 259 -6.01 -6.25 -5.71
CA ASN A 259 -5.03 -7.34 -5.78
C ASN A 259 -4.94 -7.97 -7.18
N TYR A 260 -3.85 -8.67 -7.46
CA TYR A 260 -3.48 -9.24 -8.76
C TYR A 260 -3.28 -8.21 -9.87
N SER A 261 -3.13 -6.93 -9.54
CA SER A 261 -2.78 -5.88 -10.50
C SER A 261 -1.36 -6.09 -11.03
N ILE A 262 -1.17 -5.77 -12.32
CA ILE A 262 0.13 -5.79 -13.00
C ILE A 262 0.37 -4.38 -13.52
N LEU A 263 1.34 -3.67 -12.94
CA LEU A 263 1.74 -2.34 -13.40
C LEU A 263 3.21 -2.38 -13.80
N THR A 264 3.53 -1.84 -14.96
CA THR A 264 4.90 -1.73 -15.46
C THR A 264 5.39 -0.30 -15.33
N GLY A 265 6.66 -0.13 -15.03
CA GLY A 265 7.29 1.18 -14.92
C GLY A 265 8.78 1.07 -14.82
N ASN A 266 9.42 2.17 -14.44
CA ASN A 266 10.86 2.27 -14.33
C ASN A 266 11.27 2.73 -12.93
N VAL A 267 12.45 2.33 -12.50
CA VAL A 267 13.07 2.85 -11.29
C VAL A 267 13.58 4.26 -11.58
N THR A 268 13.10 5.24 -10.82
CA THR A 268 13.47 6.65 -10.96
C THR A 268 14.62 7.04 -10.02
N SER A 269 14.69 6.41 -8.83
CA SER A 269 15.77 6.62 -7.86
C SER A 269 16.10 5.34 -7.10
N THR A 270 17.40 5.20 -6.79
CA THR A 270 17.98 4.14 -5.94
C THR A 270 18.79 4.71 -4.79
N ASP A 271 18.85 6.04 -4.67
CA ASP A 271 19.77 6.74 -3.76
C ASP A 271 19.13 7.07 -2.41
N ASN A 272 17.87 6.68 -2.21
CA ASN A 272 17.16 6.90 -0.95
C ASN A 272 17.39 5.73 0.00
N GLU A 273 17.57 6.04 1.28
CA GLU A 273 17.71 5.04 2.35
C GLU A 273 16.72 5.36 3.47
N ILE A 274 16.21 4.31 4.11
CA ILE A 274 15.54 4.41 5.41
C ILE A 274 16.43 3.83 6.49
N SER A 275 16.56 4.59 7.57
CA SER A 275 17.23 4.12 8.78
C SER A 275 16.17 3.53 9.72
N THR A 276 16.30 2.26 10.00
CA THR A 276 15.54 1.56 11.06
C THR A 276 16.50 1.26 12.22
N ILE A 277 16.03 0.55 13.23
CA ILE A 277 16.88 0.05 14.30
C ILE A 277 17.81 -1.01 13.69
N ASP A 278 19.11 -0.84 13.93
CA ASP A 278 20.21 -1.73 13.52
C ASP A 278 20.42 -1.88 12.00
N HIS A 279 19.61 -1.25 11.14
CA HIS A 279 19.76 -1.40 9.70
C HIS A 279 19.38 -0.13 8.92
N ASN A 280 20.08 0.09 7.80
CA ASN A 280 19.69 1.04 6.78
C ASN A 280 19.31 0.25 5.52
N TYR A 281 18.12 0.51 5.01
CA TYR A 281 17.61 -0.18 3.82
C TYR A 281 17.55 0.77 2.63
N SER A 282 18.05 0.33 1.47
CA SER A 282 17.92 1.05 0.21
C SER A 282 16.48 1.02 -0.29
N ILE A 283 15.98 2.16 -0.75
CA ILE A 283 14.64 2.32 -1.31
C ILE A 283 14.73 2.57 -2.80
N PHE A 284 13.89 1.88 -3.56
CA PHE A 284 13.59 2.16 -4.95
C PHE A 284 12.35 3.03 -5.06
N THR A 285 12.49 4.20 -5.69
CA THR A 285 11.34 5.00 -6.13
C THR A 285 11.09 4.70 -7.60
N THR A 286 9.82 4.60 -7.98
CA THR A 286 9.42 4.27 -9.35
C THR A 286 8.51 5.35 -9.94
N ASP A 287 8.25 5.29 -11.26
CA ASP A 287 7.22 6.10 -11.93
C ASP A 287 5.82 5.46 -11.90
N ILE A 288 5.67 4.33 -11.19
CA ILE A 288 4.40 3.63 -11.02
C ILE A 288 3.55 4.39 -9.98
N VAL A 289 2.29 4.62 -10.32
CA VAL A 289 1.33 5.26 -9.41
C VAL A 289 0.96 4.31 -8.27
N ALA A 290 0.91 4.85 -7.06
CA ALA A 290 0.60 4.11 -5.85
C ALA A 290 -0.43 4.83 -4.97
N SER A 291 -0.94 4.12 -3.98
CA SER A 291 -1.77 4.64 -2.89
C SER A 291 -1.13 4.33 -1.53
N LYS A 292 -1.60 4.97 -0.47
CA LYS A 292 -1.11 4.67 0.91
C LYS A 292 -1.37 3.22 1.33
N SER A 293 -2.38 2.57 0.75
CA SER A 293 -2.71 1.17 0.99
C SER A 293 -2.01 0.21 0.03
N SER A 294 -1.05 0.68 -0.78
CA SER A 294 -0.29 -0.18 -1.68
C SER A 294 0.44 -1.26 -0.92
N SER A 295 0.39 -2.48 -1.45
CA SER A 295 1.09 -3.64 -0.94
C SER A 295 1.47 -4.58 -2.08
N GLY A 296 2.53 -5.37 -1.92
CA GLY A 296 2.98 -6.31 -2.92
C GLY A 296 4.48 -6.29 -3.14
N ILE A 297 4.91 -6.58 -4.36
CA ILE A 297 6.33 -6.70 -4.72
C ILE A 297 6.65 -5.98 -6.03
N LEU A 298 7.92 -5.63 -6.20
CA LEU A 298 8.53 -5.31 -7.49
C LEU A 298 9.31 -6.52 -8.00
N ILE A 299 9.08 -6.90 -9.25
CA ILE A 299 9.88 -7.91 -9.93
C ILE A 299 10.65 -7.28 -11.10
N ASN A 300 11.76 -7.92 -11.47
CA ASN A 300 12.52 -7.59 -12.69
C ASN A 300 11.90 -8.28 -13.92
N VAL A 301 12.48 -8.02 -15.09
CA VAL A 301 12.06 -8.64 -16.37
C VAL A 301 12.32 -10.15 -16.44
N SER A 302 13.00 -10.74 -15.48
CA SER A 302 13.16 -12.20 -15.33
C SER A 302 12.10 -12.81 -14.40
N GLY A 303 11.17 -12.01 -13.86
CA GLY A 303 10.12 -12.48 -12.94
C GLY A 303 10.58 -12.64 -11.49
N GLN A 304 11.78 -12.15 -11.13
CA GLN A 304 12.36 -12.31 -9.78
C GLN A 304 12.10 -11.08 -8.92
N ILE A 305 11.82 -11.26 -7.64
CA ILE A 305 11.59 -10.20 -6.67
C ILE A 305 12.87 -9.38 -6.48
N VAL A 306 12.79 -8.09 -6.73
CA VAL A 306 13.86 -7.12 -6.48
C VAL A 306 13.50 -6.11 -5.39
N GLY A 307 12.23 -6.00 -5.02
CA GLY A 307 11.81 -5.13 -3.93
C GLY A 307 10.48 -5.54 -3.32
N MET A 308 10.28 -5.20 -2.05
CA MET A 308 9.01 -5.31 -1.35
C MET A 308 8.37 -3.92 -1.27
N VAL A 309 7.13 -3.80 -1.73
CA VAL A 309 6.39 -2.54 -1.67
C VAL A 309 6.11 -2.21 -0.20
N MET A 310 6.58 -1.04 0.24
CA MET A 310 6.44 -0.59 1.63
C MET A 310 6.12 0.91 1.65
N GLN A 311 4.87 1.23 1.33
CA GLN A 311 4.42 2.60 1.10
C GLN A 311 4.44 3.47 2.37
N ASP A 312 4.48 2.87 3.55
CA ASP A 312 4.58 3.58 4.84
C ASP A 312 5.90 4.34 4.98
N TYR A 313 6.92 3.99 4.21
CA TYR A 313 8.20 4.69 4.13
C TYR A 313 8.25 5.81 3.09
N SER A 314 7.14 6.07 2.37
CA SER A 314 7.07 7.20 1.44
C SER A 314 7.12 8.54 2.18
N ASN A 315 7.87 9.48 1.64
CA ASN A 315 7.82 10.88 2.11
C ASN A 315 6.66 11.63 1.43
N SER A 316 6.37 12.85 1.90
CA SER A 316 5.24 13.65 1.41
C SER A 316 5.29 14.01 -0.09
N SER A 317 6.47 13.96 -0.70
CA SER A 317 6.65 14.21 -2.14
C SER A 317 6.46 12.96 -3.00
N GLU A 318 6.47 11.77 -2.38
CA GLU A 318 6.41 10.46 -3.03
C GLU A 318 5.12 9.70 -2.73
N GLU A 319 4.16 10.31 -2.02
CA GLU A 319 2.91 9.64 -1.59
C GLU A 319 2.11 8.96 -2.69
N ASN A 320 2.26 9.44 -3.95
CA ASN A 320 1.53 8.92 -5.10
C ASN A 320 2.40 8.05 -6.04
N THR A 321 3.64 7.81 -5.68
CA THR A 321 4.55 6.93 -6.42
C THR A 321 4.87 5.69 -5.62
N LEU A 322 5.00 4.56 -6.30
CA LEU A 322 5.28 3.30 -5.65
C LEU A 322 6.74 3.25 -5.24
N ILE A 323 6.95 2.99 -3.94
CA ILE A 323 8.27 2.76 -3.38
C ILE A 323 8.40 1.32 -2.91
N ALA A 324 9.62 0.81 -2.98
CA ALA A 324 9.93 -0.54 -2.52
C ALA A 324 11.29 -0.60 -1.83
N VAL A 325 11.37 -1.40 -0.79
CA VAL A 325 12.62 -1.71 -0.09
C VAL A 325 13.35 -2.82 -0.83
N SER A 326 14.67 -2.68 -0.96
CA SER A 326 15.58 -3.64 -1.60
C SER A 326 15.40 -5.06 -1.04
N SER A 327 15.06 -6.03 -1.90
CA SER A 327 14.81 -7.41 -1.47
C SER A 327 16.08 -8.13 -1.00
N THR A 328 17.25 -7.81 -1.55
CA THR A 328 18.52 -8.44 -1.17
C THR A 328 18.88 -8.11 0.29
N GLU A 329 18.61 -6.88 0.72
CA GLU A 329 18.87 -6.46 2.10
C GLU A 329 17.87 -7.06 3.10
N LEU A 330 16.63 -7.30 2.67
CA LEU A 330 15.59 -7.94 3.48
C LEU A 330 15.76 -9.46 3.58
N LYS A 331 16.49 -10.10 2.67
CA LYS A 331 16.51 -11.56 2.50
C LYS A 331 16.89 -12.30 3.78
N SER A 332 17.95 -11.87 4.47
CA SER A 332 18.41 -12.53 5.71
C SER A 332 17.34 -12.48 6.81
N MET A 333 16.66 -11.35 6.96
CA MET A 333 15.57 -11.18 7.91
C MET A 333 14.36 -12.05 7.53
N ILE A 334 13.96 -12.04 6.25
CA ILE A 334 12.85 -12.86 5.75
C ILE A 334 13.12 -14.35 6.01
N ASP A 335 14.35 -14.82 5.80
CA ASP A 335 14.73 -16.21 6.06
C ASP A 335 14.58 -16.55 7.56
N MET A 336 15.00 -15.66 8.46
CA MET A 336 14.82 -15.85 9.90
C MET A 336 13.35 -15.91 10.30
N LEU A 337 12.51 -14.99 9.76
CA LEU A 337 11.06 -15.00 10.00
C LEU A 337 10.41 -16.28 9.45
N ALA A 338 10.82 -16.74 8.27
CA ALA A 338 10.34 -17.97 7.64
C ALA A 338 10.69 -19.21 8.48
N GLU A 339 11.83 -19.21 9.15
CA GLU A 339 12.24 -20.25 10.09
C GLU A 339 11.60 -20.10 11.49
N GLY A 340 10.85 -19.03 11.74
CA GLY A 340 10.22 -18.72 13.03
C GLY A 340 11.20 -18.25 14.10
N LYS A 341 12.38 -17.78 13.69
CA LYS A 341 13.43 -17.28 14.59
C LYS A 341 13.19 -15.82 14.97
N ASP A 342 13.68 -15.44 16.15
CA ASP A 342 13.74 -14.04 16.55
C ASP A 342 14.88 -13.33 15.84
N ILE A 343 14.66 -12.08 15.50
CA ILE A 343 15.70 -11.20 14.92
C ILE A 343 16.46 -10.57 16.08
N PRO A 344 17.78 -10.78 16.16
CA PRO A 344 18.58 -10.15 17.22
C PRO A 344 18.75 -8.66 16.92
N TYR A 345 18.63 -7.83 17.95
CA TYR A 345 18.81 -6.39 17.88
C TYR A 345 20.00 -5.95 18.74
N LEU A 346 20.76 -4.96 18.24
CA LEU A 346 21.70 -4.17 19.05
C LEU A 346 21.00 -2.93 19.63
N GLY A 347 19.87 -2.54 19.08
CA GLY A 347 19.07 -1.43 19.54
C GLY A 347 19.65 -0.05 19.19
N MET A 348 20.28 0.11 18.05
CA MET A 348 20.92 1.35 17.64
C MET A 348 20.41 1.85 16.29
N THR A 349 20.18 3.16 16.19
CA THR A 349 19.99 3.82 14.88
C THR A 349 21.29 4.52 14.51
N VAL A 350 21.82 4.21 13.33
CA VAL A 350 23.11 4.69 12.86
C VAL A 350 23.04 5.44 11.54
N THR A 351 24.08 6.23 11.26
CA THR A 351 24.26 6.85 9.94
C THR A 351 25.75 6.87 9.58
N THR A 352 26.04 6.83 8.29
CA THR A 352 27.42 6.92 7.81
C THR A 352 27.88 8.36 7.82
N VAL A 353 29.05 8.63 8.40
CA VAL A 353 29.77 9.90 8.27
C VAL A 353 30.53 9.87 6.95
N THR A 354 30.09 10.67 5.99
CA THR A 354 30.78 10.81 4.70
C THR A 354 31.92 11.83 4.80
N GLU A 355 32.88 11.77 3.87
CA GLU A 355 33.99 12.73 3.75
C GLU A 355 33.52 14.21 3.75
N LYS A 356 32.30 14.48 3.23
CA LYS A 356 31.72 15.83 3.26
C LYS A 356 31.35 16.25 4.69
N ILE A 357 30.72 15.34 5.45
CA ILE A 357 30.32 15.58 6.85
C ILE A 357 31.55 15.70 7.73
N GLU A 358 32.56 14.84 7.51
CA GLU A 358 33.85 14.94 8.19
C GLU A 358 34.47 16.34 8.08
N LYS A 359 34.54 16.86 6.85
CA LYS A 359 35.12 18.20 6.59
C LYS A 359 34.29 19.36 7.13
N GLU A 360 32.95 19.20 7.17
CA GLU A 360 32.04 20.27 7.59
C GLU A 360 31.89 20.35 9.12
N TYR A 361 31.93 19.22 9.81
CA TYR A 361 31.64 19.12 11.26
C TYR A 361 32.81 18.63 12.10
N ASP A 362 33.96 18.34 11.51
CA ASP A 362 35.15 17.81 12.18
C ASP A 362 34.86 16.49 12.95
N ILE A 363 34.04 15.65 12.38
CA ILE A 363 33.66 14.33 12.91
C ILE A 363 34.38 13.27 12.07
N PRO A 364 35.17 12.35 12.68
CA PRO A 364 35.93 11.35 11.92
C PRO A 364 35.02 10.47 11.06
N GLU A 365 35.53 10.08 9.89
CA GLU A 365 34.83 9.12 9.00
C GLU A 365 34.50 7.83 9.75
N GLY A 366 33.29 7.29 9.54
CA GLY A 366 32.84 6.08 10.20
C GLY A 366 31.32 6.01 10.36
N VAL A 367 30.92 5.34 11.41
CA VAL A 367 29.48 5.16 11.76
C VAL A 367 29.16 6.02 12.97
N TYR A 368 28.19 6.91 12.82
CA TYR A 368 27.66 7.74 13.90
C TYR A 368 26.36 7.13 14.44
N ILE A 369 26.31 6.89 15.75
CA ILE A 369 25.11 6.42 16.43
C ILE A 369 24.21 7.62 16.69
N LYS A 370 23.03 7.66 16.05
CA LYS A 370 22.02 8.70 16.26
C LYS A 370 21.25 8.49 17.55
N GLU A 371 20.90 7.24 17.82
CA GLU A 371 20.08 6.85 18.97
C GLU A 371 20.46 5.44 19.41
N ALA A 372 20.46 5.21 20.70
CA ALA A 372 20.58 3.87 21.30
C ALA A 372 19.39 3.66 22.24
N MET A 373 18.72 2.50 22.11
CA MET A 373 17.63 2.13 23.00
C MET A 373 18.13 1.74 24.38
N MET A 374 17.33 2.02 25.43
CA MET A 374 17.77 1.83 26.82
C MET A 374 17.99 0.37 27.23
N ASP A 375 17.45 -0.59 26.49
CA ASP A 375 17.46 -2.03 26.81
C ASP A 375 18.22 -2.86 25.76
N SER A 376 19.12 -2.23 25.02
CA SER A 376 19.94 -2.87 23.98
C SER A 376 21.32 -3.30 24.52
#